data_e1b51003feba48b173cbd6d397178caa
#
_entry.id   e1b51003feba48b173cbd6d397178caa
#
_cell.length_a   1.000
_cell.length_b   1.000
_cell.length_c   1.000
_cell.angle_alpha   90.00
_cell.angle_beta   90.00
_cell.angle_gamma   90.00
#
_symmetry.space_group_name_H-M   'P 1'
#
loop_
_entity.id
_entity.type
_entity.pdbx_description
1 polymer ?
#
loop_
_entity_poly.entity_id
_entity_poly.type
_entity_poly.pdbx_seq_one_letter_code
_entity_poly.pdbx_strand_id
1 'polypeptide(L)'
;HISQLSTILNNNKDIIFSHQAGFIGTWGEWYYTNSTEFGTDGNITNTQWLNRKEIVEAMLVATPQEIPIQVRYASIKTTMYGNTLLTEQTAYLNTANARIGFFNDAFLNNYGDQGTYSVSQECTNPVGTTDYNYIANETKYLPMTGETNGFNPCNDGFRTMGDNAIYEMNLTNWTTINRDYYTPFWDEVIISN
;
A
#
# COMPACT_ATOMS: atom_id res chain seq x y z
N HIS A 1 -12.04 19.99 2.69
CA HIS A 1 -12.69 18.79 3.20
C HIS A 1 -11.71 17.89 3.98
N ILE A 2 -10.52 17.55 3.44
CA ILE A 2 -9.53 16.72 4.17
C ILE A 2 -9.11 17.39 5.49
N SER A 3 -8.90 18.70 5.51
CA SER A 3 -8.58 19.46 6.72
C SER A 3 -9.60 19.34 7.85
N GLN A 4 -10.86 19.04 7.53
CA GLN A 4 -11.92 18.83 8.53
C GLN A 4 -11.71 17.55 9.34
N LEU A 5 -10.96 16.57 8.82
CA LEU A 5 -10.62 15.34 9.52
C LEU A 5 -9.59 15.59 10.63
N SER A 6 -8.81 16.67 10.56
CA SER A 6 -7.68 16.92 11.47
C SER A 6 -8.09 16.85 12.96
N THR A 7 -9.23 17.43 13.32
CA THR A 7 -9.70 17.39 14.71
C THR A 7 -10.01 15.98 15.17
N ILE A 8 -10.67 15.18 14.32
CA ILE A 8 -11.02 13.78 14.64
C ILE A 8 -9.74 12.94 14.74
N LEU A 9 -8.83 13.08 13.78
CA LEU A 9 -7.57 12.34 13.76
C LEU A 9 -6.70 12.68 14.98
N ASN A 10 -6.61 13.94 15.36
CA ASN A 10 -5.85 14.35 16.54
C ASN A 10 -6.46 13.85 17.85
N ASN A 11 -7.78 13.87 17.97
CA ASN A 11 -8.48 13.43 19.18
C ASN A 11 -8.44 11.91 19.39
N ASN A 12 -8.13 11.14 18.34
CA ASN A 12 -8.13 9.67 18.36
C ASN A 12 -6.77 9.08 17.92
N LYS A 13 -5.70 9.85 17.94
CA LYS A 13 -4.38 9.43 17.46
C LYS A 13 -3.76 8.26 18.24
N ASP A 14 -4.24 7.99 19.41
CA ASP A 14 -3.83 6.88 20.29
C ASP A 14 -4.41 5.53 19.88
N ILE A 15 -5.46 5.53 19.05
CA ILE A 15 -6.11 4.31 18.53
C ILE A 15 -6.04 4.17 17.02
N ILE A 16 -5.60 5.19 16.29
CA ILE A 16 -5.42 5.16 14.83
C ILE A 16 -3.99 4.75 14.51
N PHE A 17 -3.82 3.59 13.91
CA PHE A 17 -2.51 3.05 13.55
C PHE A 17 -1.95 3.67 12.26
N SER A 18 -2.78 3.78 11.22
CA SER A 18 -2.41 4.34 9.91
C SER A 18 -3.63 4.94 9.22
N HIS A 19 -3.40 5.80 8.23
CA HIS A 19 -4.45 6.46 7.46
C HIS A 19 -4.26 6.17 5.97
N GLN A 20 -5.07 5.29 5.39
CA GLN A 20 -5.03 4.99 3.97
C GLN A 20 -5.52 6.17 3.12
N ALA A 21 -4.81 6.47 2.04
CA ALA A 21 -5.14 7.56 1.11
C ALA A 21 -6.24 7.15 0.14
N GLY A 22 -7.44 6.91 0.66
CA GLY A 22 -8.60 6.36 -0.04
C GLY A 22 -9.46 7.39 -0.81
N PHE A 23 -8.90 8.49 -1.30
CA PHE A 23 -9.68 9.58 -1.92
C PHE A 23 -9.75 9.53 -3.45
N ILE A 24 -8.98 8.68 -4.11
CA ILE A 24 -8.90 8.60 -5.57
C ILE A 24 -9.31 7.22 -6.04
N GLY A 25 -10.18 7.17 -7.05
CA GLY A 25 -10.69 5.92 -7.63
C GLY A 25 -11.97 5.43 -6.97
N THR A 26 -12.65 4.50 -7.63
CA THR A 26 -13.95 3.99 -7.22
C THR A 26 -13.94 3.36 -5.82
N TRP A 27 -12.84 2.67 -5.49
CA TRP A 27 -12.63 2.04 -4.18
C TRP A 27 -11.54 2.71 -3.33
N GLY A 28 -11.04 3.89 -3.75
CA GLY A 28 -9.97 4.54 -3.04
C GLY A 28 -8.58 3.96 -3.28
N GLU A 29 -8.42 3.08 -4.24
CA GLU A 29 -7.16 2.39 -4.56
C GLU A 29 -6.31 3.09 -5.63
N TRP A 30 -6.68 4.31 -6.04
CA TRP A 30 -5.99 5.10 -7.05
C TRP A 30 -6.22 4.64 -8.50
N TYR A 31 -6.98 3.57 -8.69
CA TYR A 31 -7.46 3.05 -9.99
C TYR A 31 -8.94 3.36 -10.20
N TYR A 32 -9.42 3.07 -11.39
CA TYR A 32 -10.85 3.17 -11.77
C TYR A 32 -11.41 4.58 -11.56
N THR A 33 -10.63 5.61 -11.93
CA THR A 33 -11.10 6.99 -11.96
C THR A 33 -11.25 7.47 -13.40
N ASN A 34 -12.34 8.18 -13.68
CA ASN A 34 -12.58 8.88 -14.93
C ASN A 34 -12.49 10.41 -14.76
N SER A 35 -11.98 10.87 -13.62
CA SER A 35 -11.82 12.29 -13.34
C SER A 35 -10.78 12.91 -14.27
N THR A 36 -11.15 14.01 -14.93
CA THR A 36 -10.21 14.78 -15.74
C THR A 36 -9.07 15.40 -14.93
N GLU A 37 -9.29 15.59 -13.63
CA GLU A 37 -8.31 16.17 -12.72
C GLU A 37 -7.27 15.15 -12.23
N PHE A 38 -7.67 13.90 -12.08
CA PHE A 38 -6.79 12.84 -11.55
C PHE A 38 -6.29 11.84 -12.60
N GLY A 39 -6.85 11.91 -13.82
CA GLY A 39 -6.47 11.04 -14.92
C GLY A 39 -7.12 9.66 -14.86
N THR A 40 -7.03 8.95 -15.97
CA THR A 40 -7.47 7.57 -16.10
C THR A 40 -6.30 6.61 -15.97
N ASP A 41 -6.59 5.37 -15.59
CA ASP A 41 -5.59 4.33 -15.39
C ASP A 41 -4.71 4.15 -16.63
N GLY A 42 -3.41 4.03 -16.41
CA GLY A 42 -2.40 3.81 -17.45
C GLY A 42 -2.00 5.06 -18.26
N ASN A 43 -2.65 6.21 -18.08
CA ASN A 43 -2.30 7.44 -18.80
C ASN A 43 -2.47 8.70 -17.94
N ILE A 44 -1.65 8.82 -16.91
CA ILE A 44 -1.70 9.94 -15.96
C ILE A 44 -0.65 10.96 -16.36
N THR A 45 -1.09 12.18 -16.71
CA THR A 45 -0.21 13.31 -17.05
C THR A 45 0.50 13.89 -15.84
N ASN A 46 1.57 14.67 -16.08
CA ASN A 46 2.28 15.36 -14.99
C ASN A 46 1.37 16.27 -14.16
N THR A 47 0.44 16.98 -14.80
CA THR A 47 -0.53 17.84 -14.07
C THR A 47 -1.43 17.01 -13.18
N GLN A 48 -1.91 15.88 -13.66
CA GLN A 48 -2.75 14.98 -12.87
C GLN A 48 -1.97 14.34 -11.71
N TRP A 49 -0.69 14.04 -11.90
CA TRP A 49 0.19 13.62 -10.80
C TRP A 49 0.39 14.72 -9.75
N LEU A 50 0.47 15.99 -10.14
CA LEU A 50 0.50 17.11 -9.21
C LEU A 50 -0.80 17.21 -8.40
N ASN A 51 -1.97 17.08 -9.05
CA ASN A 51 -3.26 17.06 -8.36
C ASN A 51 -3.39 15.89 -7.37
N ARG A 52 -2.91 14.71 -7.75
CA ARG A 52 -2.84 13.54 -6.85
C ARG A 52 -1.93 13.80 -5.65
N LYS A 53 -0.80 14.46 -5.88
CA LYS A 53 0.14 14.86 -4.84
C LYS A 53 -0.47 15.83 -3.84
N GLU A 54 -1.25 16.80 -4.30
CA GLU A 54 -1.97 17.75 -3.43
C GLU A 54 -2.91 17.04 -2.44
N ILE A 55 -3.55 15.94 -2.83
CA ILE A 55 -4.36 15.12 -1.93
C ILE A 55 -3.49 14.52 -0.82
N VAL A 56 -2.36 13.91 -1.17
CA VAL A 56 -1.44 13.31 -0.19
C VAL A 56 -0.87 14.39 0.74
N GLU A 57 -0.49 15.55 0.22
CA GLU A 57 0.03 16.65 1.02
C GLU A 57 -1.03 17.22 1.98
N ALA A 58 -2.28 17.34 1.52
CA ALA A 58 -3.39 17.72 2.39
C ALA A 58 -3.62 16.70 3.52
N MET A 59 -3.46 15.40 3.22
CA MET A 59 -3.53 14.36 4.25
C MET A 59 -2.35 14.43 5.23
N LEU A 60 -1.13 14.64 4.74
CA LEU A 60 0.06 14.80 5.60
C LEU A 60 -0.09 15.97 6.57
N VAL A 61 -0.75 17.05 6.15
CA VAL A 61 -1.06 18.20 7.01
C VAL A 61 -2.18 17.89 8.00
N ALA A 62 -3.22 17.19 7.58
CA ALA A 62 -4.40 16.92 8.41
C ALA A 62 -4.17 15.76 9.42
N THR A 63 -3.26 14.85 9.13
CA THR A 63 -2.98 13.66 9.94
C THR A 63 -1.84 13.94 10.92
N PRO A 64 -1.99 13.60 12.21
CA PRO A 64 -0.91 13.69 13.19
C PRO A 64 0.39 13.03 12.70
N GLN A 65 1.52 13.58 13.10
CA GLN A 65 2.83 13.12 12.64
C GLN A 65 3.10 11.65 12.97
N GLU A 66 2.54 11.18 14.07
CA GLU A 66 2.70 9.82 14.58
C GLU A 66 1.93 8.78 13.76
N ILE A 67 0.95 9.24 12.96
CA ILE A 67 0.11 8.36 12.13
C ILE A 67 0.66 8.40 10.69
N PRO A 68 1.24 7.30 10.19
CA PRO A 68 1.66 7.21 8.79
C PRO A 68 0.45 7.21 7.84
N ILE A 69 0.66 7.78 6.67
CA ILE A 69 -0.26 7.68 5.54
C ILE A 69 0.15 6.50 4.68
N GLN A 70 -0.81 5.82 4.07
CA GLN A 70 -0.52 4.69 3.19
C GLN A 70 -1.09 4.92 1.80
N VAL A 71 -0.30 4.57 0.79
CA VAL A 71 -0.70 4.56 -0.62
C VAL A 71 -0.67 3.14 -1.17
N ARG A 72 -1.41 2.91 -2.27
CA ARG A 72 -1.71 1.57 -2.77
C ARG A 72 -0.51 0.84 -3.38
N TYR A 73 0.41 1.55 -4.06
CA TYR A 73 1.55 0.95 -4.76
C TYR A 73 2.76 1.89 -4.82
N ALA A 74 3.94 1.30 -5.07
CA ALA A 74 5.23 1.99 -5.02
C ALA A 74 5.30 3.22 -5.93
N SER A 75 4.81 3.13 -7.17
CA SER A 75 4.92 4.21 -8.14
C SER A 75 4.12 5.47 -7.77
N ILE A 76 3.12 5.38 -6.90
CA ILE A 76 2.46 6.57 -6.33
C ILE A 76 3.48 7.38 -5.55
N LYS A 77 4.17 6.75 -4.60
CA LYS A 77 5.18 7.43 -3.77
C LYS A 77 6.38 7.88 -4.57
N THR A 78 6.94 6.99 -5.41
CA THR A 78 8.17 7.31 -6.16
C THR A 78 7.96 8.40 -7.20
N THR A 79 6.81 8.48 -7.84
CA THR A 79 6.49 9.56 -8.80
C THR A 79 6.37 10.91 -8.11
N MET A 80 5.80 10.95 -6.90
CA MET A 80 5.56 12.20 -6.18
C MET A 80 6.77 12.71 -5.41
N TYR A 81 7.57 11.80 -4.85
CA TYR A 81 8.61 12.13 -3.86
C TYR A 81 9.99 11.56 -4.19
N GLY A 82 10.12 10.87 -5.33
CA GLY A 82 11.37 10.20 -5.73
C GLY A 82 11.54 8.82 -5.11
N ASN A 83 12.57 8.13 -5.55
CA ASN A 83 12.83 6.72 -5.23
C ASN A 83 13.94 6.51 -4.20
N THR A 84 14.34 7.57 -3.49
CA THR A 84 15.35 7.47 -2.43
C THR A 84 14.79 6.67 -1.27
N LEU A 85 15.44 5.55 -0.95
CA LEU A 85 15.05 4.68 0.15
C LEU A 85 15.27 5.33 1.52
N LEU A 86 14.42 4.99 2.47
CA LEU A 86 14.60 5.32 3.87
C LEU A 86 15.82 4.58 4.45
N THR A 87 16.46 5.24 5.39
CA THR A 87 17.52 4.70 6.24
C THR A 87 17.17 4.92 7.70
N GLU A 88 17.89 4.31 8.62
CA GLU A 88 17.72 4.56 10.06
C GLU A 88 17.77 6.06 10.42
N GLN A 89 18.58 6.84 9.70
CA GLN A 89 18.75 8.27 9.96
C GLN A 89 17.58 9.11 9.40
N THR A 90 16.85 8.61 8.39
CA THR A 90 15.80 9.38 7.70
C THR A 90 14.39 8.88 7.99
N ALA A 91 14.24 7.65 8.45
CA ALA A 91 12.94 7.00 8.62
C ALA A 91 12.02 7.64 9.68
N TYR A 92 12.62 8.32 10.65
CA TYR A 92 11.86 8.93 11.77
C TYR A 92 11.79 10.45 11.67
N LEU A 93 12.17 11.01 10.53
CA LEU A 93 12.04 12.44 10.26
C LEU A 93 10.60 12.77 9.87
N ASN A 94 10.15 13.98 10.17
CA ASN A 94 8.85 14.48 9.74
C ASN A 94 8.87 14.94 8.26
N THR A 95 9.21 14.04 7.36
CA THR A 95 9.21 14.27 5.91
C THR A 95 8.11 13.44 5.25
N ALA A 96 7.66 13.83 4.06
CA ALA A 96 6.68 13.06 3.32
C ALA A 96 7.14 11.60 3.10
N ASN A 97 8.40 11.40 2.71
CA ASN A 97 8.97 10.06 2.50
C ASN A 97 8.92 9.19 3.76
N ALA A 98 9.21 9.78 4.93
CA ALA A 98 9.21 9.05 6.21
C ALA A 98 7.82 8.83 6.80
N ARG A 99 6.76 9.37 6.17
CA ARG A 99 5.37 9.27 6.65
C ARG A 99 4.44 8.53 5.68
N ILE A 100 4.93 8.14 4.49
CA ILE A 100 4.10 7.47 3.48
C ILE A 100 4.51 6.01 3.37
N GLY A 101 3.70 5.11 3.93
CA GLY A 101 3.80 3.66 3.81
C GLY A 101 2.90 3.10 2.72
N PHE A 102 2.58 1.81 2.81
CA PHE A 102 1.84 1.09 1.78
C PHE A 102 0.69 0.27 2.34
N PHE A 103 -0.34 0.08 1.52
CA PHE A 103 -1.36 -0.93 1.73
C PHE A 103 -1.55 -1.76 0.47
N ASN A 104 -1.94 -3.03 0.63
CA ASN A 104 -2.17 -3.97 -0.45
C ASN A 104 -3.50 -4.69 -0.22
N ASP A 105 -4.53 -4.29 -0.98
CA ASP A 105 -5.89 -4.83 -0.84
C ASP A 105 -6.14 -6.07 -1.70
N ALA A 106 -5.09 -6.66 -2.22
CA ALA A 106 -5.17 -7.87 -3.04
C ALA A 106 -3.99 -8.83 -2.77
N PHE A 107 -3.50 -8.85 -1.53
CA PHE A 107 -2.36 -9.70 -1.16
C PHE A 107 -2.63 -11.15 -1.50
N LEU A 108 -1.68 -11.76 -2.21
CA LEU A 108 -1.72 -13.14 -2.72
C LEU A 108 -2.82 -13.44 -3.75
N ASN A 109 -3.50 -12.44 -4.31
CA ASN A 109 -4.56 -12.66 -5.29
C ASN A 109 -4.01 -13.24 -6.61
N ASN A 110 -3.04 -12.55 -7.18
CA ASN A 110 -2.22 -12.98 -8.31
C ASN A 110 -0.78 -12.50 -8.08
N TYR A 111 0.13 -12.79 -9.00
CA TYR A 111 1.51 -12.40 -8.79
C TYR A 111 1.75 -10.89 -8.80
N GLY A 112 0.88 -10.11 -9.41
CA GLY A 112 0.93 -8.64 -9.36
C GLY A 112 0.11 -8.02 -8.22
N ASP A 113 -0.62 -8.83 -7.47
CA ASP A 113 -1.56 -8.38 -6.44
C ASP A 113 -2.47 -7.27 -6.94
N GLN A 114 -3.18 -7.53 -8.06
CA GLN A 114 -4.10 -6.59 -8.69
C GLN A 114 -3.45 -5.20 -8.92
N GLY A 115 -2.21 -5.18 -9.38
CA GLY A 115 -1.48 -3.94 -9.71
C GLY A 115 -0.71 -3.30 -8.56
N THR A 116 -0.58 -3.94 -7.40
CA THR A 116 0.36 -3.50 -6.35
C THR A 116 1.79 -3.55 -6.85
N TYR A 117 2.13 -4.57 -7.62
CA TYR A 117 3.45 -4.79 -8.19
C TYR A 117 3.38 -4.77 -9.71
N SER A 118 4.35 -4.09 -10.34
CA SER A 118 4.52 -4.12 -11.80
C SER A 118 5.17 -5.43 -12.20
N VAL A 119 4.40 -6.31 -12.82
CA VAL A 119 4.87 -7.57 -13.39
C VAL A 119 4.68 -7.55 -14.91
N SER A 120 5.58 -8.22 -15.65
CA SER A 120 5.55 -8.22 -17.12
C SER A 120 4.40 -9.03 -17.71
N GLN A 121 3.91 -10.00 -16.94
CA GLN A 121 2.79 -10.86 -17.31
C GLN A 121 2.02 -11.23 -16.04
N GLU A 122 0.73 -11.41 -16.18
CA GLU A 122 -0.08 -12.00 -15.11
C GLU A 122 0.49 -13.37 -14.73
N CYS A 123 0.43 -13.70 -13.46
CA CYS A 123 0.99 -14.93 -12.91
C CYS A 123 2.54 -15.01 -12.88
N THR A 124 3.23 -13.89 -13.03
CA THR A 124 4.67 -13.81 -12.77
C THR A 124 4.91 -13.44 -11.30
N ASN A 125 5.79 -14.18 -10.62
CA ASN A 125 6.13 -13.89 -9.23
C ASN A 125 6.73 -12.47 -9.08
N PRO A 126 6.18 -11.60 -8.22
CA PRO A 126 6.67 -10.24 -8.07
C PRO A 126 7.94 -10.13 -7.23
N VAL A 127 8.30 -11.18 -6.48
CA VAL A 127 9.48 -11.17 -5.61
C VAL A 127 10.73 -10.87 -6.43
N GLY A 128 11.46 -9.83 -6.03
CA GLY A 128 12.65 -9.37 -6.72
C GLY A 128 12.40 -8.32 -7.82
N THR A 129 11.14 -7.99 -8.16
CA THR A 129 10.87 -6.84 -9.03
C THR A 129 11.24 -5.53 -8.33
N THR A 130 11.40 -4.46 -9.13
CA THR A 130 11.78 -3.13 -8.60
C THR A 130 10.79 -2.64 -7.55
N ASP A 131 9.49 -2.74 -7.82
CA ASP A 131 8.44 -2.27 -6.91
C ASP A 131 8.41 -3.09 -5.63
N TYR A 132 8.52 -4.43 -5.76
CA TYR A 132 8.57 -5.33 -4.62
C TYR A 132 9.76 -5.01 -3.70
N ASN A 133 10.95 -4.88 -4.29
CA ASN A 133 12.17 -4.55 -3.55
C ASN A 133 12.09 -3.16 -2.91
N TYR A 134 11.49 -2.18 -3.59
CA TYR A 134 11.26 -0.86 -3.03
C TYR A 134 10.36 -0.95 -1.80
N ILE A 135 9.19 -1.57 -1.91
CA ILE A 135 8.26 -1.76 -0.80
C ILE A 135 8.94 -2.52 0.35
N ALA A 136 9.62 -3.64 0.07
CA ALA A 136 10.30 -4.43 1.08
C ALA A 136 11.39 -3.66 1.86
N ASN A 137 12.04 -2.69 1.24
CA ASN A 137 13.01 -1.83 1.93
C ASN A 137 12.35 -0.73 2.75
N GLU A 138 11.30 -0.10 2.22
CA GLU A 138 10.57 0.97 2.89
C GLU A 138 9.80 0.46 4.12
N THR A 139 9.21 -0.73 4.01
CA THR A 139 8.40 -1.34 5.08
C THR A 139 9.21 -1.87 6.26
N LYS A 140 10.54 -1.80 6.21
CA LYS A 140 11.39 -1.92 7.40
C LYS A 140 11.13 -0.81 8.43
N TYR A 141 10.61 0.32 7.96
CA TYR A 141 10.41 1.54 8.76
C TYR A 141 8.97 2.04 8.74
N LEU A 142 8.17 1.62 7.77
CA LEU A 142 6.80 2.08 7.54
C LEU A 142 5.84 0.89 7.58
N PRO A 143 4.60 1.09 8.06
CA PRO A 143 3.66 0.00 8.10
C PRO A 143 3.28 -0.49 6.70
N MET A 144 3.13 -1.80 6.57
CA MET A 144 2.46 -2.48 5.49
C MET A 144 1.16 -3.07 6.03
N THR A 145 0.05 -2.72 5.42
CA THR A 145 -1.28 -3.21 5.79
C THR A 145 -2.07 -3.61 4.56
N GLY A 146 -3.25 -4.14 4.75
CA GLY A 146 -4.16 -4.46 3.66
C GLY A 146 -4.98 -5.70 3.94
N GLU A 147 -5.42 -6.33 2.86
CA GLU A 147 -6.27 -7.52 2.92
C GLU A 147 -5.88 -8.54 1.87
N THR A 148 -6.28 -9.80 2.08
CA THR A 148 -6.22 -10.83 1.06
C THR A 148 -7.42 -10.69 0.12
N ASN A 149 -7.24 -11.08 -1.14
CA ASN A 149 -8.33 -11.19 -2.09
C ASN A 149 -8.51 -12.68 -2.45
N GLY A 150 -9.74 -13.18 -2.34
CA GLY A 150 -10.07 -14.59 -2.49
C GLY A 150 -9.99 -15.18 -3.90
N PHE A 151 -9.67 -14.36 -4.91
CA PHE A 151 -9.58 -14.81 -6.30
C PHE A 151 -8.11 -14.89 -6.73
N ASN A 152 -7.63 -16.11 -7.00
CA ASN A 152 -6.33 -16.34 -7.60
C ASN A 152 -6.50 -16.82 -9.06
N PRO A 153 -6.36 -15.91 -10.06
CA PRO A 153 -6.52 -16.28 -11.47
C PRO A 153 -5.42 -17.22 -11.98
N CYS A 154 -4.31 -17.32 -11.27
CA CYS A 154 -3.18 -18.15 -11.66
C CYS A 154 -3.37 -19.63 -11.30
N ASN A 155 -4.33 -19.93 -10.46
CA ASN A 155 -4.75 -21.28 -10.07
C ASN A 155 -3.59 -22.22 -9.66
N ASP A 156 -2.49 -21.64 -9.14
CA ASP A 156 -1.31 -22.41 -8.76
C ASP A 156 -1.26 -22.75 -7.26
N GLY A 157 -2.10 -22.12 -6.45
CA GLY A 157 -2.16 -22.32 -5.01
C GLY A 157 -0.85 -22.01 -4.26
N PHE A 158 0.26 -21.89 -4.98
CA PHE A 158 1.60 -21.77 -4.38
C PHE A 158 1.74 -20.52 -3.51
N ARG A 159 1.31 -19.35 -4.01
CA ARG A 159 1.42 -18.12 -3.24
C ARG A 159 0.55 -18.10 -1.99
N THR A 160 -0.57 -18.78 -2.01
CA THR A 160 -1.54 -18.85 -0.90
C THR A 160 -1.22 -19.94 0.11
N MET A 161 -0.22 -20.78 -0.13
CA MET A 161 0.25 -21.77 0.85
C MET A 161 0.88 -21.09 2.06
N GLY A 162 0.60 -21.59 3.26
CA GLY A 162 0.97 -20.97 4.52
C GLY A 162 2.43 -20.55 4.60
N ASP A 163 3.37 -21.45 4.27
CA ASP A 163 4.81 -21.16 4.30
C ASP A 163 5.21 -20.04 3.32
N ASN A 164 4.66 -20.03 2.10
CA ASN A 164 4.97 -18.99 1.12
C ASN A 164 4.34 -17.65 1.53
N ALA A 165 3.12 -17.68 2.01
CA ALA A 165 2.44 -16.46 2.48
C ALA A 165 3.22 -15.82 3.65
N ILE A 166 3.64 -16.62 4.62
CA ILE A 166 4.49 -16.18 5.74
C ILE A 166 5.82 -15.62 5.22
N TYR A 167 6.43 -16.30 4.26
CA TYR A 167 7.67 -15.84 3.64
C TYR A 167 7.51 -14.47 2.99
N GLU A 168 6.47 -14.25 2.18
CA GLU A 168 6.20 -12.95 1.55
C GLU A 168 5.82 -11.87 2.56
N MET A 169 5.06 -12.21 3.60
CA MET A 169 4.76 -11.28 4.70
C MET A 169 6.03 -10.84 5.42
N ASN A 170 6.96 -11.76 5.66
CA ASN A 170 8.25 -11.43 6.28
C ASN A 170 9.12 -10.56 5.36
N LEU A 171 9.16 -10.83 4.06
CA LEU A 171 9.94 -10.02 3.10
C LEU A 171 9.47 -8.57 3.02
N THR A 172 8.17 -8.36 3.11
CA THR A 172 7.54 -7.02 3.01
C THR A 172 7.11 -6.46 4.37
N ASN A 173 7.59 -7.06 5.46
CA ASN A 173 7.42 -6.60 6.84
C ASN A 173 5.97 -6.22 7.18
N TRP A 174 5.02 -7.10 6.86
CA TRP A 174 3.61 -6.86 7.15
C TRP A 174 3.37 -6.57 8.62
N THR A 175 2.62 -5.51 8.89
CA THR A 175 2.28 -5.08 10.26
C THR A 175 0.90 -5.59 10.67
N THR A 176 -0.08 -5.45 9.79
CA THR A 176 -1.44 -5.94 10.01
C THR A 176 -2.06 -6.39 8.68
N ILE A 177 -2.94 -7.36 8.74
CA ILE A 177 -3.72 -7.83 7.60
C ILE A 177 -5.17 -8.07 8.01
N ASN A 178 -6.12 -7.69 7.16
CA ASN A 178 -7.53 -7.94 7.39
C ASN A 178 -7.86 -9.42 7.11
N ARG A 179 -8.69 -10.00 7.94
CA ARG A 179 -9.03 -11.43 7.91
C ARG A 179 -10.04 -11.82 6.81
N ASP A 180 -10.71 -10.89 6.18
CA ASP A 180 -12.06 -11.13 5.66
C ASP A 180 -12.20 -11.92 4.34
N TYR A 181 -11.14 -12.30 3.61
CA TYR A 181 -11.38 -12.81 2.26
C TYR A 181 -10.91 -14.22 1.92
N TYR A 182 -10.01 -14.84 2.65
CA TYR A 182 -9.50 -16.16 2.25
C TYR A 182 -9.36 -17.12 3.44
N THR A 183 -10.45 -17.79 3.77
CA THR A 183 -10.49 -18.74 4.89
C THR A 183 -9.38 -19.81 4.85
N PRO A 184 -9.06 -20.48 3.72
CA PRO A 184 -7.98 -21.46 3.67
C PRO A 184 -6.61 -20.89 4.06
N PHE A 185 -6.29 -19.67 3.65
CA PHE A 185 -5.04 -18.99 4.04
C PHE A 185 -4.95 -18.84 5.56
N TRP A 186 -6.01 -18.39 6.20
CA TRP A 186 -6.04 -18.19 7.65
C TRP A 186 -5.98 -19.50 8.41
N ASP A 187 -6.65 -20.53 7.91
CA ASP A 187 -6.61 -21.86 8.52
C ASP A 187 -5.18 -22.41 8.48
N GLU A 188 -4.46 -22.27 7.36
CA GLU A 188 -3.07 -22.70 7.25
C GLU A 188 -2.13 -21.84 8.12
N VAL A 189 -2.25 -20.52 8.09
CA VAL A 189 -1.37 -19.60 8.85
C VAL A 189 -1.61 -19.68 10.35
N ILE A 190 -2.87 -19.82 10.79
CA ILE A 190 -3.21 -19.85 12.22
C ILE A 190 -3.01 -21.23 12.83
N ILE A 191 -3.26 -22.30 12.07
CA ILE A 191 -3.14 -23.70 12.57
C ILE A 191 -1.69 -24.17 12.56
N SER A 192 -0.85 -23.65 11.64
CA SER A 192 0.55 -24.04 11.54
C SER A 192 1.51 -23.29 12.48
N ASN A 193 1.04 -22.28 13.20
CA ASN A 193 1.76 -21.52 14.21
C ASN A 193 1.06 -21.58 15.57
#